data_929d3acc9e7719d3704b73c12a39f0eb
#
_entry.id   929d3acc9e7719d3704b73c12a39f0eb
#
_cell.length_a   1.000
_cell.length_b   1.000
_cell.length_c   1.000
_cell.angle_alpha   90.00
_cell.angle_beta   90.00
_cell.angle_gamma   90.00
#
_symmetry.space_group_name_H-M   'P 1'
#
loop_
_entity.id
_entity.type
_entity.pdbx_description
1 polymer ?
#
loop_
_entity_poly.entity_id
_entity_poly.type
_entity_poly.pdbx_seq_one_letter_code
_entity_poly.pdbx_strand_id
1 'polypeptide(L)'
;MKKLTFLLVIVAASAFILAFRTLPAENKYGTNVGDKAIELAFSTPDGKTLALSSLKGKVVLIDFWASWCGPCRMENPNVVSAYKKYKDEKFKNGKGFTVFGVSLDRDKDAWMKAIERDGLEWTSHVSDLGGWQSRPAAIYGVNSIPTNWLIDGNGIIVGRNLRGPALDAALDQIIEKK
;
A
#
# COMPACT_ATOMS: atom_id res chain seq x y z
N MET A 1 25.35 54.50 -11.36
CA MET A 1 25.91 53.15 -11.23
C MET A 1 25.46 52.44 -9.95
N LYS A 2 25.46 53.02 -8.76
CA LYS A 2 25.06 52.39 -7.49
C LYS A 2 23.59 51.92 -7.44
N LYS A 3 22.63 52.60 -8.07
CA LYS A 3 21.21 52.23 -8.09
C LYS A 3 20.89 51.00 -8.98
N LEU A 4 21.64 50.83 -10.09
CA LEU A 4 21.47 49.71 -11.01
C LEU A 4 21.99 48.40 -10.42
N THR A 5 23.12 48.47 -9.67
CA THR A 5 23.70 47.32 -8.98
C THR A 5 22.78 46.81 -7.86
N PHE A 6 22.07 47.69 -7.15
CA PHE A 6 21.15 47.35 -6.08
C PHE A 6 19.89 46.62 -6.62
N LEU A 7 19.39 47.07 -7.80
CA LEU A 7 18.24 46.42 -8.45
C LEU A 7 18.56 45.00 -8.94
N LEU A 8 19.77 44.81 -9.50
CA LEU A 8 20.24 43.48 -9.96
C LEU A 8 20.39 42.46 -8.81
N VAL A 9 20.86 42.92 -7.63
CA VAL A 9 21.01 42.07 -6.46
C VAL A 9 19.65 41.65 -5.90
N ILE A 10 18.63 42.54 -5.91
CA ILE A 10 17.28 42.20 -5.43
C ILE A 10 16.59 41.20 -6.38
N VAL A 11 16.76 41.36 -7.70
CA VAL A 11 16.18 40.41 -8.68
C VAL A 11 16.85 39.05 -8.58
N ALA A 12 18.17 38.98 -8.39
CA ALA A 12 18.89 37.72 -8.19
C ALA A 12 18.48 37.00 -6.89
N ALA A 13 18.30 37.74 -5.80
CA ALA A 13 17.85 37.19 -4.52
C ALA A 13 16.41 36.68 -4.59
N SER A 14 15.51 37.37 -5.29
CA SER A 14 14.11 36.89 -5.46
C SER A 14 14.02 35.65 -6.35
N ALA A 15 14.83 35.53 -7.40
CA ALA A 15 14.90 34.34 -8.24
C ALA A 15 15.44 33.12 -7.47
N PHE A 16 16.43 33.34 -6.57
CA PHE A 16 16.97 32.26 -5.74
C PHE A 16 15.98 31.76 -4.70
N ILE A 17 15.17 32.67 -4.11
CA ILE A 17 14.09 32.28 -3.15
C ILE A 17 12.96 31.54 -3.84
N LEU A 18 12.60 31.87 -5.11
CA LEU A 18 11.60 31.10 -5.88
C LEU A 18 12.10 29.70 -6.26
N ALA A 19 13.38 29.54 -6.60
CA ALA A 19 13.95 28.24 -6.95
C ALA A 19 13.97 27.26 -5.76
N PHE A 20 14.10 27.76 -4.53
CA PHE A 20 14.08 26.92 -3.31
C PHE A 20 12.68 26.38 -2.94
N ARG A 21 11.60 26.97 -3.50
CA ARG A 21 10.21 26.58 -3.19
C ARG A 21 9.67 25.42 -4.03
N THR A 22 10.44 24.88 -4.97
CA THR A 22 9.95 23.87 -5.94
C THR A 22 10.62 22.51 -5.83
N LEU A 23 11.41 22.24 -4.80
CA LEU A 23 11.85 20.86 -4.55
C LEU A 23 10.63 20.05 -4.06
N PRO A 24 10.20 19.01 -4.78
CA PRO A 24 9.17 18.13 -4.29
C PRO A 24 9.62 17.55 -2.96
N ALA A 25 8.74 17.58 -1.95
CA ALA A 25 9.02 16.94 -0.68
C ALA A 25 9.32 15.46 -0.96
N GLU A 26 10.54 15.02 -0.66
CA GLU A 26 10.91 13.62 -0.78
C GLU A 26 10.03 12.83 0.20
N ASN A 27 9.15 11.97 -0.32
CA ASN A 27 8.24 11.20 0.50
C ASN A 27 9.04 10.28 1.42
N LYS A 28 8.92 10.50 2.72
CA LYS A 28 9.53 9.67 3.74
C LYS A 28 8.92 8.26 3.67
N TYR A 29 9.76 7.23 3.74
CA TYR A 29 9.29 5.86 3.95
C TYR A 29 8.73 5.69 5.36
N GLY A 30 7.56 5.09 5.46
CA GLY A 30 6.89 4.90 6.75
C GLY A 30 5.57 4.16 6.62
N THR A 31 4.77 4.26 7.68
CA THR A 31 3.48 3.56 7.79
C THR A 31 2.31 4.50 8.06
N ASN A 32 2.50 5.82 7.98
CA ASN A 32 1.43 6.80 8.12
C ASN A 32 0.84 7.17 6.76
N VAL A 33 -0.38 7.69 6.76
CA VAL A 33 -0.98 8.25 5.54
C VAL A 33 -0.11 9.42 5.05
N GLY A 34 0.22 9.41 3.76
CA GLY A 34 1.14 10.35 3.11
C GLY A 34 2.59 9.85 3.03
N ASP A 35 3.00 8.88 3.84
CA ASP A 35 4.31 8.25 3.71
C ASP A 35 4.36 7.34 2.46
N LYS A 36 5.55 7.10 1.95
CA LYS A 36 5.81 6.04 0.99
C LYS A 36 5.88 4.70 1.72
N ALA A 37 5.14 3.72 1.26
CA ALA A 37 5.09 2.40 1.87
C ALA A 37 6.49 1.76 1.92
N ILE A 38 6.79 1.12 3.06
CA ILE A 38 8.05 0.39 3.24
C ILE A 38 8.01 -0.88 2.38
N GLU A 39 9.10 -1.16 1.68
CA GLU A 39 9.21 -2.34 0.82
C GLU A 39 9.07 -3.64 1.60
N LEU A 40 8.33 -4.59 1.01
CA LEU A 40 8.20 -5.96 1.49
C LEU A 40 8.54 -6.92 0.35
N ALA A 41 9.40 -7.89 0.61
CA ALA A 41 9.76 -8.93 -0.35
C ALA A 41 9.86 -10.27 0.39
N PHE A 42 8.87 -11.15 0.18
CA PHE A 42 8.73 -12.40 0.92
C PHE A 42 8.24 -13.54 0.01
N SER A 43 8.26 -14.75 0.53
CA SER A 43 7.95 -15.96 -0.22
C SER A 43 6.45 -16.08 -0.50
N THR A 44 6.13 -16.40 -1.74
CA THR A 44 4.80 -16.80 -2.19
C THR A 44 4.50 -18.27 -1.86
N PRO A 45 3.26 -18.75 -2.01
CA PRO A 45 2.92 -20.16 -1.81
C PRO A 45 3.75 -21.15 -2.64
N ASP A 46 4.18 -20.75 -3.85
CA ASP A 46 5.05 -21.55 -4.73
C ASP A 46 6.56 -21.39 -4.42
N GLY A 47 6.90 -20.65 -3.36
CA GLY A 47 8.28 -20.49 -2.87
C GLY A 47 9.10 -19.42 -3.58
N LYS A 48 8.52 -18.67 -4.54
CA LYS A 48 9.20 -17.56 -5.18
C LYS A 48 9.16 -16.31 -4.30
N THR A 49 10.10 -15.41 -4.46
CA THR A 49 10.04 -14.11 -3.80
C THR A 49 9.17 -13.15 -4.60
N LEU A 50 8.21 -12.50 -3.92
CA LEU A 50 7.40 -11.44 -4.47
C LEU A 50 7.66 -10.14 -3.69
N ALA A 51 8.03 -9.09 -4.42
CA ALA A 51 8.25 -7.76 -3.88
C ALA A 51 6.99 -6.89 -4.05
N LEU A 52 6.68 -6.06 -3.05
CA LEU A 52 5.58 -5.09 -3.14
C LEU A 52 5.79 -4.13 -4.32
N SER A 53 7.04 -3.71 -4.56
CA SER A 53 7.42 -2.85 -5.69
C SER A 53 7.12 -3.45 -7.07
N SER A 54 6.96 -4.76 -7.19
CA SER A 54 6.54 -5.41 -8.45
C SER A 54 5.10 -5.06 -8.86
N LEU A 55 4.31 -4.54 -7.92
CA LEU A 55 2.93 -4.10 -8.15
C LEU A 55 2.83 -2.59 -8.42
N LYS A 56 3.95 -1.89 -8.59
CA LYS A 56 3.98 -0.46 -8.89
C LYS A 56 3.10 -0.12 -10.09
N GLY A 57 2.37 0.98 -9.99
CA GLY A 57 1.39 1.40 -10.99
C GLY A 57 -0.02 0.91 -10.71
N LYS A 58 -0.21 -0.01 -9.76
CA LYS A 58 -1.53 -0.42 -9.26
C LYS A 58 -1.83 0.24 -7.91
N VAL A 59 -3.11 0.41 -7.61
CA VAL A 59 -3.57 0.63 -6.24
C VAL A 59 -3.51 -0.71 -5.51
N VAL A 60 -2.88 -0.75 -4.33
CA VAL A 60 -2.62 -2.01 -3.60
C VAL A 60 -3.13 -1.90 -2.16
N LEU A 61 -3.90 -2.90 -1.72
CA LEU A 61 -4.18 -3.12 -0.31
C LEU A 61 -3.11 -4.07 0.26
N ILE A 62 -2.24 -3.58 1.13
CA ILE A 62 -1.33 -4.40 1.91
C ILE A 62 -2.13 -4.90 3.10
N ASP A 63 -2.49 -6.18 3.12
CA ASP A 63 -3.40 -6.76 4.11
C ASP A 63 -2.72 -7.84 4.95
N PHE A 64 -2.64 -7.60 6.26
CA PHE A 64 -2.09 -8.54 7.24
C PHE A 64 -3.21 -9.38 7.85
N TRP A 65 -3.15 -10.68 7.64
CA TRP A 65 -4.17 -11.63 8.02
C TRP A 65 -3.59 -12.99 8.40
N ALA A 66 -4.42 -13.97 8.75
CA ALA A 66 -4.02 -15.36 8.90
C ALA A 66 -5.22 -16.32 8.76
N SER A 67 -4.95 -17.57 8.42
CA SER A 67 -5.96 -18.64 8.29
C SER A 67 -6.72 -18.92 9.59
N TRP A 68 -6.07 -18.74 10.72
CA TRP A 68 -6.60 -18.92 12.08
C TRP A 68 -7.29 -17.66 12.64
N CYS A 69 -7.21 -16.52 11.96
CA CYS A 69 -7.78 -15.25 12.41
C CYS A 69 -9.28 -15.18 12.03
N GLY A 70 -10.17 -15.46 12.96
CA GLY A 70 -11.62 -15.38 12.74
C GLY A 70 -12.09 -14.04 12.18
N PRO A 71 -11.77 -12.88 12.79
CA PRO A 71 -12.15 -11.57 12.25
C PRO A 71 -11.60 -11.31 10.85
N CYS A 72 -10.38 -11.78 10.51
CA CYS A 72 -9.83 -11.66 9.16
C CYS A 72 -10.67 -12.42 8.15
N ARG A 73 -11.05 -13.67 8.52
CA ARG A 73 -11.88 -14.52 7.68
C ARG A 73 -13.28 -13.96 7.45
N MET A 74 -13.82 -13.21 8.40
CA MET A 74 -15.09 -12.49 8.24
C MET A 74 -14.94 -11.26 7.33
N GLU A 75 -13.77 -10.62 7.27
CA GLU A 75 -13.50 -9.49 6.40
C GLU A 75 -13.13 -9.90 4.96
N ASN A 76 -12.57 -11.09 4.75
CA ASN A 76 -12.14 -11.58 3.43
C ASN A 76 -13.23 -11.45 2.33
N PRO A 77 -14.52 -11.73 2.55
CA PRO A 77 -15.56 -11.49 1.55
C PRO A 77 -15.67 -10.06 1.07
N ASN A 78 -15.47 -9.07 1.97
CA ASN A 78 -15.47 -7.65 1.60
C ASN A 78 -14.26 -7.30 0.73
N VAL A 79 -13.07 -7.83 1.09
CA VAL A 79 -11.84 -7.64 0.29
C VAL A 79 -11.99 -8.28 -1.09
N VAL A 80 -12.56 -9.49 -1.18
CA VAL A 80 -12.86 -10.17 -2.46
C VAL A 80 -13.83 -9.35 -3.31
N SER A 81 -14.89 -8.82 -2.70
CA SER A 81 -15.85 -7.94 -3.39
C SER A 81 -15.18 -6.69 -3.95
N ALA A 82 -14.38 -6.01 -3.13
CA ALA A 82 -13.60 -4.85 -3.56
C ALA A 82 -12.62 -5.22 -4.68
N TYR A 83 -11.90 -6.33 -4.58
CA TYR A 83 -11.00 -6.79 -5.63
C TYR A 83 -11.74 -6.98 -6.95
N LYS A 84 -12.86 -7.70 -6.97
CA LYS A 84 -13.66 -7.93 -8.17
C LYS A 84 -14.20 -6.64 -8.79
N LYS A 85 -14.61 -5.68 -7.96
CA LYS A 85 -15.16 -4.39 -8.40
C LYS A 85 -14.09 -3.47 -9.01
N TYR A 86 -12.89 -3.42 -8.40
CA TYR A 86 -11.91 -2.38 -8.71
C TYR A 86 -10.66 -2.87 -9.47
N LYS A 87 -10.47 -4.17 -9.67
CA LYS A 87 -9.24 -4.74 -10.26
C LYS A 87 -8.87 -4.17 -11.64
N ASP A 88 -9.85 -3.72 -12.42
CA ASP A 88 -9.68 -3.22 -13.78
C ASP A 88 -9.92 -1.70 -13.90
N GLU A 89 -10.27 -1.04 -12.79
CA GLU A 89 -10.59 0.38 -12.77
C GLU A 89 -9.34 1.26 -12.90
N LYS A 90 -9.56 2.51 -13.38
CA LYS A 90 -8.52 3.54 -13.41
C LYS A 90 -8.61 4.41 -12.18
N PHE A 91 -7.47 4.72 -11.62
CA PHE A 91 -7.33 5.60 -10.46
C PHE A 91 -6.48 6.82 -10.82
N LYS A 92 -6.59 7.91 -10.05
CA LYS A 92 -5.83 9.14 -10.26
C LYS A 92 -4.32 8.90 -10.40
N ASN A 93 -3.78 7.96 -9.62
CA ASN A 93 -2.36 7.61 -9.58
C ASN A 93 -2.14 6.09 -9.74
N GLY A 94 -2.85 5.43 -10.66
CA GLY A 94 -2.66 4.00 -10.89
C GLY A 94 -3.71 3.39 -11.80
N LYS A 95 -3.47 2.18 -12.25
CA LYS A 95 -4.41 1.40 -13.07
C LYS A 95 -4.56 0.00 -12.50
N GLY A 96 -5.78 -0.34 -12.13
CA GLY A 96 -6.13 -1.60 -11.49
C GLY A 96 -5.89 -1.57 -9.98
N PHE A 97 -6.66 -2.39 -9.27
CA PHE A 97 -6.54 -2.64 -7.85
C PHE A 97 -6.11 -4.08 -7.60
N THR A 98 -5.28 -4.31 -6.61
CA THR A 98 -4.92 -5.65 -6.15
C THR A 98 -4.66 -5.67 -4.65
N VAL A 99 -4.51 -6.87 -4.09
CA VAL A 99 -4.18 -7.07 -2.68
C VAL A 99 -2.80 -7.71 -2.58
N PHE A 100 -1.94 -7.20 -1.72
CA PHE A 100 -0.70 -7.82 -1.28
C PHE A 100 -0.98 -8.45 0.09
N GLY A 101 -1.40 -9.73 0.07
CA GLY A 101 -1.82 -10.45 1.26
C GLY A 101 -0.62 -10.99 2.04
N VAL A 102 -0.37 -10.46 3.23
CA VAL A 102 0.72 -10.88 4.13
C VAL A 102 0.17 -11.78 5.22
N SER A 103 0.48 -13.07 5.14
CA SER A 103 -0.02 -14.05 6.11
C SER A 103 0.89 -14.18 7.33
N LEU A 104 0.28 -14.20 8.52
CA LEU A 104 0.91 -14.52 9.80
C LEU A 104 0.71 -16.01 10.17
N ASP A 105 0.56 -16.88 9.19
CA ASP A 105 0.51 -18.32 9.43
C ASP A 105 1.89 -18.87 9.78
N ARG A 106 1.90 -20.00 10.47
CA ARG A 106 3.09 -20.86 10.68
C ARG A 106 3.01 -22.13 9.85
N ASP A 107 1.80 -22.50 9.45
CA ASP A 107 1.53 -23.68 8.65
C ASP A 107 1.14 -23.26 7.23
N LYS A 108 1.99 -23.66 6.27
CA LYS A 108 1.82 -23.32 4.86
C LYS A 108 0.54 -23.95 4.28
N ASP A 109 0.21 -25.18 4.65
CA ASP A 109 -0.95 -25.86 4.10
C ASP A 109 -2.25 -25.26 4.62
N ALA A 110 -2.30 -24.86 5.90
CA ALA A 110 -3.43 -24.12 6.47
C ALA A 110 -3.63 -22.78 5.76
N TRP A 111 -2.53 -22.05 5.49
CA TRP A 111 -2.55 -20.81 4.74
C TRP A 111 -3.10 -20.99 3.33
N MET A 112 -2.56 -21.95 2.55
CA MET A 112 -2.99 -22.24 1.18
C MET A 112 -4.46 -22.65 1.11
N LYS A 113 -4.91 -23.56 2.01
CA LYS A 113 -6.31 -23.97 2.12
C LYS A 113 -7.24 -22.79 2.45
N ALA A 114 -6.77 -21.83 3.24
CA ALA A 114 -7.55 -20.63 3.56
C ALA A 114 -7.67 -19.69 2.36
N ILE A 115 -6.61 -19.48 1.57
CA ILE A 115 -6.65 -18.73 0.32
C ILE A 115 -7.72 -19.31 -0.61
N GLU A 116 -7.71 -20.62 -0.82
CA GLU A 116 -8.66 -21.32 -1.69
C GLU A 116 -10.11 -21.22 -1.15
N ARG A 117 -10.30 -21.55 0.12
CA ARG A 117 -11.64 -21.58 0.75
C ARG A 117 -12.30 -20.21 0.80
N ASP A 118 -11.53 -19.15 0.99
CA ASP A 118 -12.05 -17.77 1.06
C ASP A 118 -12.11 -17.10 -0.31
N GLY A 119 -11.70 -17.80 -1.38
CA GLY A 119 -11.74 -17.28 -2.74
C GLY A 119 -10.86 -16.05 -2.94
N LEU A 120 -9.67 -16.01 -2.33
CA LEU A 120 -8.72 -14.92 -2.45
C LEU A 120 -8.01 -14.99 -3.81
N GLU A 121 -8.66 -14.47 -4.86
CA GLU A 121 -8.31 -14.71 -6.28
C GLU A 121 -7.05 -13.97 -6.77
N TRP A 122 -6.55 -13.00 -6.03
CA TRP A 122 -5.30 -12.32 -6.41
C TRP A 122 -4.10 -13.24 -6.21
N THR A 123 -3.01 -12.98 -6.93
CA THR A 123 -1.80 -13.84 -6.93
C THR A 123 -0.71 -13.36 -5.97
N SER A 124 -0.88 -12.18 -5.39
CA SER A 124 0.13 -11.54 -4.53
C SER A 124 -0.07 -11.90 -3.06
N HIS A 125 0.15 -13.18 -2.75
CA HIS A 125 0.18 -13.71 -1.39
C HIS A 125 1.61 -13.97 -0.96
N VAL A 126 1.98 -13.51 0.25
CA VAL A 126 3.31 -13.75 0.82
C VAL A 126 3.24 -14.12 2.30
N SER A 127 4.23 -14.90 2.74
CA SER A 127 4.43 -15.21 4.16
C SER A 127 5.89 -15.59 4.41
N ASP A 128 6.38 -15.33 5.62
CA ASP A 128 7.62 -15.87 6.14
C ASP A 128 7.37 -17.03 7.11
N LEU A 129 6.10 -17.43 7.27
CA LEU A 129 5.63 -18.45 8.20
C LEU A 129 6.04 -18.20 9.66
N GLY A 130 6.28 -16.92 9.99
CA GLY A 130 6.79 -16.49 11.31
C GLY A 130 5.71 -16.37 12.40
N GLY A 131 4.42 -16.44 12.05
CA GLY A 131 3.33 -16.18 12.98
C GLY A 131 3.43 -14.74 13.52
N TRP A 132 3.30 -14.56 14.83
CA TRP A 132 3.50 -13.24 15.47
C TRP A 132 4.97 -12.78 15.50
N GLN A 133 5.93 -13.63 15.12
CA GLN A 133 7.33 -13.28 14.92
C GLN A 133 7.64 -12.93 13.47
N SER A 134 6.59 -12.76 12.65
CA SER A 134 6.68 -12.40 11.25
C SER A 134 7.47 -11.10 11.05
N ARG A 135 8.50 -11.17 10.22
CA ARG A 135 9.34 -10.02 9.87
C ARG A 135 8.56 -8.91 9.16
N PRO A 136 7.69 -9.19 8.15
CA PRO A 136 6.86 -8.16 7.56
C PRO A 136 5.92 -7.49 8.58
N ALA A 137 5.36 -8.23 9.54
CA ALA A 137 4.54 -7.67 10.60
C ALA A 137 5.35 -6.72 11.51
N ALA A 138 6.59 -7.08 11.86
CA ALA A 138 7.49 -6.22 12.63
C ALA A 138 7.86 -4.93 11.87
N ILE A 139 8.13 -5.00 10.57
CA ILE A 139 8.46 -3.84 9.72
C ILE A 139 7.31 -2.81 9.72
N TYR A 140 6.07 -3.26 9.67
CA TYR A 140 4.88 -2.40 9.65
C TYR A 140 4.33 -2.08 11.05
N GLY A 141 4.93 -2.62 12.12
CA GLY A 141 4.46 -2.43 13.50
C GLY A 141 3.10 -3.07 13.76
N VAL A 142 2.80 -4.19 13.10
CA VAL A 142 1.53 -4.92 13.25
C VAL A 142 1.52 -5.68 14.58
N ASN A 143 0.60 -5.30 15.47
CA ASN A 143 0.38 -5.92 16.78
C ASN A 143 -1.01 -6.58 16.92
N SER A 144 -1.86 -6.44 15.92
CA SER A 144 -3.17 -7.09 15.81
C SER A 144 -3.56 -7.29 14.36
N ILE A 145 -4.37 -8.31 14.06
CA ILE A 145 -4.93 -8.56 12.73
C ILE A 145 -6.46 -8.74 12.81
N PRO A 146 -7.20 -8.36 11.73
CA PRO A 146 -6.72 -7.82 10.48
C PRO A 146 -6.20 -6.38 10.64
N THR A 147 -5.19 -6.00 9.85
CA THR A 147 -4.65 -4.63 9.77
C THR A 147 -4.16 -4.41 8.34
N ASN A 148 -4.47 -3.26 7.74
CA ASN A 148 -4.10 -3.02 6.36
C ASN A 148 -3.72 -1.57 6.07
N TRP A 149 -3.06 -1.39 4.91
CA TRP A 149 -2.69 -0.10 4.32
C TRP A 149 -3.11 -0.11 2.85
N LEU A 150 -3.81 0.94 2.43
CA LEU A 150 -4.10 1.18 1.02
C LEU A 150 -3.05 2.14 0.46
N ILE A 151 -2.37 1.73 -0.61
CA ILE A 151 -1.39 2.57 -1.33
C ILE A 151 -1.85 2.85 -2.74
N ASP A 152 -1.50 4.04 -3.24
CA ASP A 152 -1.73 4.40 -4.65
C ASP A 152 -0.66 3.80 -5.58
N GLY A 153 -0.77 4.00 -6.89
CA GLY A 153 0.18 3.48 -7.88
C GLY A 153 1.60 4.03 -7.77
N ASN A 154 1.83 5.09 -7.01
CA ASN A 154 3.14 5.63 -6.69
C ASN A 154 3.73 5.00 -5.41
N GLY A 155 2.94 4.20 -4.70
CA GLY A 155 3.29 3.58 -3.43
C GLY A 155 3.07 4.48 -2.22
N ILE A 156 2.26 5.55 -2.36
CA ILE A 156 1.92 6.45 -1.26
C ILE A 156 0.73 5.88 -0.49
N ILE A 157 0.82 5.84 0.83
CA ILE A 157 -0.24 5.37 1.70
C ILE A 157 -1.37 6.41 1.70
N VAL A 158 -2.55 5.99 1.24
CA VAL A 158 -3.76 6.82 1.15
C VAL A 158 -4.83 6.43 2.18
N GLY A 159 -4.68 5.28 2.86
CA GLY A 159 -5.60 4.83 3.89
C GLY A 159 -5.01 3.73 4.75
N ARG A 160 -5.61 3.52 5.94
CA ARG A 160 -5.20 2.47 6.90
C ARG A 160 -6.42 1.88 7.59
N ASN A 161 -6.34 0.61 7.98
CA ASN A 161 -7.36 -0.10 8.76
C ASN A 161 -8.76 0.00 8.12
N LEU A 162 -8.81 -0.10 6.79
CA LEU A 162 -10.03 -0.02 6.01
C LEU A 162 -10.76 -1.37 6.04
N ARG A 163 -12.07 -1.37 6.36
CA ARG A 163 -12.89 -2.58 6.45
C ARG A 163 -14.28 -2.34 5.91
N GLY A 164 -14.87 -3.37 5.31
CA GLY A 164 -16.21 -3.30 4.75
C GLY A 164 -16.41 -2.08 3.86
N PRO A 165 -17.48 -1.30 4.07
CA PRO A 165 -17.78 -0.13 3.24
C PRO A 165 -16.70 0.97 3.25
N ALA A 166 -15.83 1.01 4.28
CA ALA A 166 -14.76 2.01 4.33
C ALA A 166 -13.67 1.74 3.29
N LEU A 167 -13.43 0.47 2.92
CA LEU A 167 -12.51 0.12 1.83
C LEU A 167 -13.05 0.63 0.50
N ASP A 168 -14.32 0.35 0.19
CA ASP A 168 -14.97 0.85 -1.03
C ASP A 168 -14.95 2.38 -1.10
N ALA A 169 -15.31 3.06 0.00
CA ALA A 169 -15.30 4.52 0.07
C ALA A 169 -13.91 5.11 -0.19
N ALA A 170 -12.85 4.49 0.35
CA ALA A 170 -11.47 4.94 0.11
C ALA A 170 -11.06 4.75 -1.36
N LEU A 171 -11.43 3.62 -1.98
CA LEU A 171 -11.18 3.35 -3.40
C LEU A 171 -11.96 4.33 -4.30
N ASP A 172 -13.24 4.60 -4.01
CA ASP A 172 -14.07 5.54 -4.75
C ASP A 172 -13.56 6.99 -4.69
N GLN A 173 -12.86 7.39 -3.61
CA GLN A 173 -12.23 8.73 -3.49
C GLN A 173 -11.05 8.93 -4.45
N ILE A 174 -10.33 7.86 -4.77
CA ILE A 174 -9.13 7.91 -5.61
C ILE A 174 -9.36 7.40 -7.03
N ILE A 175 -10.56 6.87 -7.35
CA ILE A 175 -10.92 6.46 -8.70
C ILE A 175 -10.93 7.66 -9.65
N GLU A 176 -10.50 7.45 -10.89
CA GLU A 176 -10.58 8.47 -11.95
C GLU A 176 -12.06 8.57 -12.40
N LYS A 177 -12.70 9.71 -12.09
CA LYS A 177 -14.08 9.95 -12.56
C LYS A 177 -14.07 10.17 -14.08
N LYS A 178 -14.90 9.44 -14.78
CA LYS A 178 -15.15 9.64 -16.21
C LYS A 178 -15.84 10.97 -16.47
#